data_c2e839a8bfb2232efbcea36f1dfb692a
#
_entry.id   c2e839a8bfb2232efbcea36f1dfb692a
#
_cell.length_a   1.000
_cell.length_b   1.000
_cell.length_c   1.000
_cell.angle_alpha   90.00
_cell.angle_beta   90.00
_cell.angle_gamma   90.00
#
_symmetry.space_group_name_H-M   'P 1'
#
loop_
_entity.id
_entity.type
_entity.pdbx_description
1 polymer ?
#
loop_
_entity_poly.entity_id
_entity_poly.type
_entity_poly.pdbx_seq_one_letter_code
_entity_poly.pdbx_strand_id
1 'polypeptide(L)'
;MLNVPAEQHPVVSVVLPVRNAAQTIDECLSSVARQVFRRFEVIVIDDGSTDESLSIIKRWCDQDRRIKCYPQPALGLVPALNKATSLAKGEYIARMDADDIMLESRLQSQVDFLANHAHIHLAATQVELFPNHLVSDGSREYIRWQNQCLTPRDMQDEIYVESPIAHPSVMIRRAVLAELGGYRQGDYPEDYDLWLRMISRGLCLAKVPQVLLKWRESRGRGGG
;
A
#
# COMPACT_ATOMS: atom_id res chain seq x y z
N MET A 1 -6.98 2.25 -40.53
CA MET A 1 -7.43 2.64 -39.19
C MET A 1 -6.75 1.70 -38.22
N LEU A 2 -5.75 2.17 -37.47
CA LEU A 2 -5.07 1.38 -36.46
C LEU A 2 -6.06 1.16 -35.32
N ASN A 3 -6.37 -0.11 -35.04
CA ASN A 3 -7.17 -0.54 -33.89
C ASN A 3 -6.41 -0.11 -32.62
N VAL A 4 -6.77 1.00 -32.02
CA VAL A 4 -6.33 1.36 -30.67
C VAL A 4 -6.96 0.32 -29.75
N PRO A 5 -6.15 -0.51 -29.02
CA PRO A 5 -6.74 -1.47 -28.08
C PRO A 5 -7.60 -0.68 -27.09
N ALA A 6 -8.83 -1.14 -26.87
CA ALA A 6 -9.70 -0.57 -25.84
C ALA A 6 -8.90 -0.48 -24.54
N GLU A 7 -8.89 0.69 -23.90
CA GLU A 7 -8.25 0.89 -22.60
C GLU A 7 -8.76 -0.21 -21.67
N GLN A 8 -7.89 -1.18 -21.37
CA GLN A 8 -8.25 -2.25 -20.45
C GLN A 8 -8.43 -1.62 -19.07
N HIS A 9 -9.63 -1.72 -18.52
CA HIS A 9 -9.89 -1.24 -17.15
C HIS A 9 -8.85 -1.82 -16.18
N PRO A 10 -8.28 -1.00 -15.29
CA PRO A 10 -7.33 -1.48 -14.30
C PRO A 10 -8.03 -2.50 -13.37
N VAL A 11 -7.30 -3.54 -12.99
CA VAL A 11 -7.72 -4.49 -11.96
C VAL A 11 -7.27 -4.02 -10.59
N VAL A 12 -6.11 -3.36 -10.52
CA VAL A 12 -5.53 -2.84 -9.29
C VAL A 12 -5.37 -1.32 -9.41
N SER A 13 -5.79 -0.59 -8.38
CA SER A 13 -5.41 0.80 -8.17
C SER A 13 -4.37 0.86 -7.04
N VAL A 14 -3.14 1.24 -7.37
CA VAL A 14 -2.12 1.53 -6.37
C VAL A 14 -2.37 2.93 -5.82
N VAL A 15 -2.63 3.06 -4.52
CA VAL A 15 -2.83 4.33 -3.83
C VAL A 15 -1.54 4.74 -3.11
N LEU A 16 -1.04 5.93 -3.45
CA LEU A 16 0.26 6.43 -3.05
C LEU A 16 0.15 7.87 -2.53
N PRO A 17 -0.08 8.07 -1.23
CA PRO A 17 0.02 9.39 -0.61
C PRO A 17 1.49 9.82 -0.54
N VAL A 18 1.77 11.07 -0.86
CA VAL A 18 3.13 11.63 -0.88
C VAL A 18 3.15 12.97 -0.16
N ARG A 19 4.15 13.16 0.70
CA ARG A 19 4.49 14.46 1.28
C ARG A 19 5.99 14.52 1.55
N ASN A 20 6.70 15.46 0.91
CA ASN A 20 8.12 15.70 1.10
C ASN A 20 8.97 14.41 0.98
N ALA A 21 8.83 13.71 -0.13
CA ALA A 21 9.51 12.44 -0.42
C ALA A 21 10.50 12.53 -1.60
N ALA A 22 11.06 13.72 -1.88
CA ALA A 22 11.92 13.94 -3.05
C ALA A 22 13.12 12.98 -3.12
N GLN A 23 13.60 12.50 -1.96
CA GLN A 23 14.74 11.58 -1.91
C GLN A 23 14.41 10.13 -2.26
N THR A 24 13.13 9.73 -2.20
CA THR A 24 12.72 8.32 -2.28
C THR A 24 11.66 8.05 -3.35
N ILE A 25 10.85 9.04 -3.70
CA ILE A 25 9.71 8.86 -4.60
C ILE A 25 10.08 8.36 -5.99
N ASP A 26 11.26 8.70 -6.51
CA ASP A 26 11.73 8.21 -7.81
C ASP A 26 11.98 6.70 -7.77
N GLU A 27 12.66 6.20 -6.73
CA GLU A 27 12.88 4.77 -6.51
C GLU A 27 11.57 4.02 -6.30
N CYS A 28 10.65 4.58 -5.51
CA CYS A 28 9.33 4.03 -5.27
C CYS A 28 8.55 3.87 -6.59
N LEU A 29 8.36 4.94 -7.36
CA LEU A 29 7.62 4.92 -8.62
C LEU A 29 8.28 4.01 -9.66
N SER A 30 9.61 3.98 -9.72
CA SER A 30 10.37 3.04 -10.56
C SER A 30 10.03 1.59 -10.21
N SER A 31 9.93 1.25 -8.92
CA SER A 31 9.60 -0.09 -8.45
C SER A 31 8.16 -0.50 -8.83
N VAL A 32 7.21 0.44 -8.74
CA VAL A 32 5.82 0.23 -9.13
C VAL A 32 5.70 0.07 -10.65
N ALA A 33 6.39 0.89 -11.43
CA ALA A 33 6.34 0.81 -12.90
C ALA A 33 6.85 -0.53 -13.45
N ARG A 34 7.80 -1.18 -12.74
CA ARG A 34 8.39 -2.48 -13.13
C ARG A 34 7.54 -3.71 -12.77
N GLN A 35 6.37 -3.54 -12.14
CA GLN A 35 5.51 -4.68 -11.81
C GLN A 35 5.23 -5.57 -13.03
N VAL A 36 5.32 -6.90 -12.87
CA VAL A 36 5.01 -7.87 -13.94
C VAL A 36 3.53 -7.88 -14.29
N PHE A 37 2.66 -7.66 -13.32
CA PHE A 37 1.24 -7.42 -13.54
C PHE A 37 1.04 -6.08 -14.23
N ARG A 38 0.31 -6.01 -15.36
CA ARG A 38 0.22 -4.80 -16.18
C ARG A 38 -1.09 -4.04 -16.07
N ARG A 39 -2.16 -4.68 -15.60
CA ARG A 39 -3.51 -4.10 -15.52
C ARG A 39 -3.71 -3.32 -14.23
N PHE A 40 -2.92 -2.27 -14.03
CA PHE A 40 -3.03 -1.40 -12.86
C PHE A 40 -2.95 0.08 -13.25
N GLU A 41 -3.44 0.93 -12.36
CA GLU A 41 -3.20 2.38 -12.34
C GLU A 41 -2.53 2.76 -11.02
N VAL A 42 -1.85 3.91 -11.01
CA VAL A 42 -1.26 4.51 -9.81
C VAL A 42 -1.91 5.86 -9.58
N ILE A 43 -2.46 6.05 -8.39
CA ILE A 43 -3.10 7.30 -7.96
C ILE A 43 -2.22 7.91 -6.88
N VAL A 44 -1.44 8.91 -7.30
CA VAL A 44 -0.55 9.66 -6.41
C VAL A 44 -1.30 10.88 -5.89
N ILE A 45 -1.40 11.02 -4.58
CA ILE A 45 -1.89 12.24 -3.93
C ILE A 45 -0.70 12.98 -3.33
N ASP A 46 -0.32 14.09 -3.94
CA ASP A 46 0.66 14.99 -3.35
C ASP A 46 -0.02 15.89 -2.32
N ASP A 47 0.24 15.61 -1.04
CA ASP A 47 -0.38 16.28 0.10
C ASP A 47 0.39 17.55 0.49
N GLY A 48 0.54 18.47 -0.47
CA GLY A 48 1.16 19.78 -0.26
C GLY A 48 2.66 19.68 0.01
N SER A 49 3.39 18.91 -0.79
CA SER A 49 4.86 18.88 -0.72
C SER A 49 5.47 20.24 -1.01
N THR A 50 6.53 20.56 -0.27
CA THR A 50 7.31 21.81 -0.39
C THR A 50 8.71 21.60 -0.97
N ASP A 51 9.06 20.33 -1.22
CA ASP A 51 10.29 19.88 -1.86
C ASP A 51 10.06 19.52 -3.34
N GLU A 52 11.05 18.89 -3.98
CA GLU A 52 10.99 18.49 -5.39
C GLU A 52 10.06 17.28 -5.68
N SER A 53 9.32 16.76 -4.69
CA SER A 53 8.45 15.58 -4.86
C SER A 53 7.49 15.74 -6.02
N LEU A 54 6.76 16.86 -6.07
CA LEU A 54 5.75 17.09 -7.12
C LEU A 54 6.38 17.16 -8.51
N SER A 55 7.56 17.74 -8.66
CA SER A 55 8.25 17.83 -9.95
C SER A 55 8.70 16.44 -10.44
N ILE A 56 9.17 15.60 -9.53
CA ILE A 56 9.55 14.22 -9.82
C ILE A 56 8.32 13.41 -10.25
N ILE A 57 7.22 13.50 -9.51
CA ILE A 57 5.98 12.77 -9.82
C ILE A 57 5.45 13.18 -11.20
N LYS A 58 5.45 14.46 -11.54
CA LYS A 58 4.99 14.93 -12.86
C LYS A 58 5.80 14.32 -14.00
N ARG A 59 7.12 14.21 -13.87
CA ARG A 59 7.96 13.51 -14.86
C ARG A 59 7.52 12.05 -15.05
N TRP A 60 7.17 11.35 -13.99
CA TRP A 60 6.66 9.99 -14.06
C TRP A 60 5.28 9.92 -14.74
N CYS A 61 4.39 10.88 -14.49
CA CYS A 61 3.10 10.97 -15.18
C CYS A 61 3.27 11.16 -16.70
N ASP A 62 4.30 11.91 -17.13
CA ASP A 62 4.60 12.11 -18.57
C ASP A 62 5.17 10.84 -19.22
N GLN A 63 5.88 10.00 -18.47
CA GLN A 63 6.54 8.79 -18.95
C GLN A 63 5.64 7.55 -18.91
N ASP A 64 4.73 7.44 -17.94
CA ASP A 64 3.85 6.27 -17.74
C ASP A 64 2.40 6.71 -17.53
N ARG A 65 1.55 6.49 -18.55
CA ARG A 65 0.13 6.86 -18.52
C ARG A 65 -0.68 6.19 -17.41
N ARG A 66 -0.15 5.13 -16.78
CA ARG A 66 -0.79 4.49 -15.64
C ARG A 66 -0.68 5.32 -14.37
N ILE A 67 0.29 6.24 -14.29
CA ILE A 67 0.55 7.09 -13.13
C ILE A 67 -0.20 8.41 -13.29
N LYS A 68 -1.02 8.76 -12.30
CA LYS A 68 -1.79 10.00 -12.25
C LYS A 68 -1.53 10.71 -10.93
N CYS A 69 -1.26 12.01 -11.00
CA CYS A 69 -1.00 12.84 -9.82
C CYS A 69 -2.15 13.81 -9.58
N TYR A 70 -2.57 13.90 -8.33
CA TYR A 70 -3.61 14.82 -7.86
C TYR A 70 -3.08 15.61 -6.66
N PRO A 71 -2.56 16.82 -6.87
CA PRO A 71 -2.12 17.68 -5.78
C PRO A 71 -3.30 18.12 -4.90
N GLN A 72 -3.02 18.36 -3.62
CA GLN A 72 -3.94 18.96 -2.67
C GLN A 72 -3.19 19.81 -1.65
N PRO A 73 -3.88 20.70 -0.89
CA PRO A 73 -3.31 21.28 0.31
C PRO A 73 -2.89 20.21 1.31
N ALA A 74 -1.95 20.53 2.20
CA ALA A 74 -1.49 19.63 3.27
C ALA A 74 -2.63 19.34 4.26
N LEU A 75 -3.39 18.28 4.01
CA LEU A 75 -4.53 17.84 4.81
C LEU A 75 -4.24 16.62 5.68
N GLY A 76 -3.09 15.96 5.45
CA GLY A 76 -2.64 14.77 6.17
C GLY A 76 -2.94 13.45 5.46
N LEU A 77 -2.44 12.35 6.05
CA LEU A 77 -2.43 11.02 5.45
C LEU A 77 -3.84 10.49 5.16
N VAL A 78 -4.75 10.56 6.14
CA VAL A 78 -6.10 9.99 6.02
C VAL A 78 -6.92 10.66 4.91
N PRO A 79 -6.99 12.00 4.79
CA PRO A 79 -7.61 12.64 3.63
C PRO A 79 -6.98 12.25 2.29
N ALA A 80 -5.64 12.12 2.24
CA ALA A 80 -4.94 11.71 1.02
C ALA A 80 -5.31 10.28 0.62
N LEU A 81 -5.32 9.33 1.57
CA LEU A 81 -5.73 7.94 1.34
C LEU A 81 -7.18 7.85 0.86
N ASN A 82 -8.11 8.53 1.52
CA ASN A 82 -9.52 8.52 1.15
C ASN A 82 -9.76 9.15 -0.23
N LYS A 83 -9.06 10.24 -0.55
CA LYS A 83 -9.10 10.85 -1.89
C LYS A 83 -8.59 9.89 -2.95
N ALA A 84 -7.41 9.25 -2.72
CA ALA A 84 -6.87 8.26 -3.64
C ALA A 84 -7.85 7.10 -3.87
N THR A 85 -8.43 6.58 -2.79
CA THR A 85 -9.41 5.48 -2.85
C THR A 85 -10.69 5.87 -3.60
N SER A 86 -11.17 7.11 -3.45
CA SER A 86 -12.36 7.61 -4.17
C SER A 86 -12.15 7.72 -5.69
N LEU A 87 -10.91 7.95 -6.12
CA LEU A 87 -10.52 8.04 -7.54
C LEU A 87 -10.24 6.67 -8.16
N ALA A 88 -10.09 5.63 -7.35
CA ALA A 88 -9.69 4.30 -7.77
C ALA A 88 -10.76 3.60 -8.61
N LYS A 89 -10.32 2.98 -9.72
CA LYS A 89 -11.19 2.24 -10.66
C LYS A 89 -10.98 0.73 -10.58
N GLY A 90 -9.86 0.28 -9.99
CA GLY A 90 -9.53 -1.13 -9.84
C GLY A 90 -10.50 -1.88 -8.93
N GLU A 91 -10.59 -3.19 -9.11
CA GLU A 91 -11.29 -4.09 -8.19
C GLU A 91 -10.58 -4.16 -6.84
N TYR A 92 -9.26 -4.04 -6.87
CA TYR A 92 -8.40 -4.06 -5.68
C TYR A 92 -7.70 -2.71 -5.48
N ILE A 93 -7.53 -2.34 -4.21
CA ILE A 93 -6.71 -1.21 -3.79
C ILE A 93 -5.42 -1.76 -3.20
N ALA A 94 -4.27 -1.45 -3.81
CA ALA A 94 -2.95 -1.74 -3.26
C ALA A 94 -2.37 -0.46 -2.64
N ARG A 95 -2.00 -0.53 -1.36
CA ARG A 95 -1.39 0.60 -0.66
C ARG A 95 0.13 0.61 -0.89
N MET A 96 0.74 1.80 -0.98
CA MET A 96 2.18 1.98 -1.10
C MET A 96 2.63 3.25 -0.40
N ASP A 97 3.76 3.19 0.33
CA ASP A 97 4.45 4.37 0.85
C ASP A 97 5.44 4.94 -0.16
N ALA A 98 5.64 6.25 -0.10
CA ALA A 98 6.50 6.98 -1.03
C ALA A 98 8.00 6.72 -0.82
N ASP A 99 8.37 6.05 0.26
CA ASP A 99 9.75 5.71 0.62
C ASP A 99 10.07 4.21 0.50
N ASP A 100 9.10 3.37 0.16
CA ASP A 100 9.24 1.93 0.07
C ASP A 100 9.55 1.43 -1.36
N ILE A 101 9.92 0.14 -1.48
CA ILE A 101 10.18 -0.52 -2.75
C ILE A 101 9.25 -1.71 -2.92
N MET A 102 8.45 -1.70 -3.98
CA MET A 102 7.58 -2.80 -4.37
C MET A 102 8.36 -3.83 -5.19
N LEU A 103 8.45 -5.11 -4.75
CA LEU A 103 9.09 -6.15 -5.55
C LEU A 103 8.23 -6.52 -6.77
N GLU A 104 8.87 -6.89 -7.87
CA GLU A 104 8.26 -6.96 -9.21
C GLU A 104 7.02 -7.85 -9.32
N SER A 105 6.92 -8.92 -8.51
CA SER A 105 5.80 -9.87 -8.53
C SER A 105 4.67 -9.52 -7.55
N ARG A 106 4.76 -8.43 -6.77
CA ARG A 106 3.82 -8.16 -5.69
C ARG A 106 2.37 -8.10 -6.17
N LEU A 107 2.08 -7.27 -7.17
CA LEU A 107 0.70 -7.11 -7.64
C LEU A 107 0.15 -8.41 -8.20
N GLN A 108 0.95 -9.17 -8.97
CA GLN A 108 0.53 -10.46 -9.50
C GLN A 108 0.22 -11.45 -8.39
N SER A 109 1.14 -11.62 -7.43
CA SER A 109 0.97 -12.57 -6.33
C SER A 109 -0.26 -12.26 -5.48
N GLN A 110 -0.52 -10.98 -5.18
CA GLN A 110 -1.69 -10.58 -4.39
C GLN A 110 -3.01 -10.72 -5.17
N VAL A 111 -3.03 -10.41 -6.47
CA VAL A 111 -4.21 -10.62 -7.34
C VAL A 111 -4.54 -12.11 -7.40
N ASP A 112 -3.55 -12.95 -7.68
CA ASP A 112 -3.75 -14.41 -7.75
C ASP A 112 -4.21 -14.98 -6.41
N PHE A 113 -3.64 -14.49 -5.30
CA PHE A 113 -4.03 -14.92 -3.96
C PHE A 113 -5.50 -14.57 -3.67
N LEU A 114 -5.91 -13.32 -3.91
CA LEU A 114 -7.30 -12.89 -3.68
C LEU A 114 -8.29 -13.56 -4.64
N ALA A 115 -7.90 -13.81 -5.89
CA ALA A 115 -8.75 -14.51 -6.86
C ALA A 115 -9.00 -15.97 -6.46
N ASN A 116 -7.97 -16.65 -5.91
CA ASN A 116 -8.08 -18.05 -5.48
C ASN A 116 -8.68 -18.23 -4.07
N HIS A 117 -8.84 -17.14 -3.29
CA HIS A 117 -9.35 -17.19 -1.92
C HIS A 117 -10.48 -16.15 -1.77
N ALA A 118 -11.68 -16.46 -2.30
CA ALA A 118 -12.80 -15.52 -2.32
C ALA A 118 -13.25 -15.06 -0.92
N HIS A 119 -12.99 -15.85 0.13
CA HIS A 119 -13.29 -15.52 1.52
C HIS A 119 -12.28 -14.54 2.15
N ILE A 120 -11.13 -14.29 1.49
CA ILE A 120 -10.14 -13.32 1.97
C ILE A 120 -10.50 -11.93 1.43
N HIS A 121 -10.54 -10.95 2.30
CA HIS A 121 -10.96 -9.58 2.02
C HIS A 121 -9.78 -8.64 1.86
N LEU A 122 -8.66 -8.94 2.55
CA LEU A 122 -7.39 -8.23 2.49
C LEU A 122 -6.25 -9.23 2.41
N ALA A 123 -5.33 -9.04 1.46
CA ALA A 123 -4.08 -9.77 1.34
C ALA A 123 -2.91 -8.82 1.59
N ALA A 124 -2.20 -8.99 2.70
CA ALA A 124 -0.90 -8.37 2.92
C ALA A 124 0.23 -9.22 2.30
N THR A 125 1.47 -8.78 2.41
CA THR A 125 2.66 -9.57 2.10
C THR A 125 3.61 -9.59 3.29
N GLN A 126 4.56 -10.53 3.29
CA GLN A 126 5.74 -10.39 4.15
C GLN A 126 6.57 -9.20 3.66
N VAL A 127 7.35 -8.62 4.57
CA VAL A 127 8.17 -7.45 4.30
C VAL A 127 9.62 -7.67 4.75
N GLU A 128 10.54 -6.92 4.15
CA GLU A 128 11.95 -6.86 4.52
C GLU A 128 12.30 -5.41 4.87
N LEU A 129 12.92 -5.18 6.03
CA LEU A 129 13.40 -3.84 6.39
C LEU A 129 14.72 -3.51 5.68
N PHE A 130 14.83 -2.25 5.24
CA PHE A 130 16.05 -1.72 4.63
C PHE A 130 16.19 -0.21 4.89
N PRO A 131 17.39 0.36 4.74
CA PRO A 131 18.68 -0.30 4.56
C PRO A 131 19.17 -0.95 5.86
N ASN A 132 19.86 -2.08 5.74
CA ASN A 132 20.24 -2.93 6.87
C ASN A 132 20.98 -2.22 8.02
N HIS A 133 21.75 -1.16 7.71
CA HIS A 133 22.53 -0.42 8.71
C HIS A 133 21.68 0.49 9.63
N LEU A 134 20.41 0.71 9.29
CA LEU A 134 19.46 1.47 10.11
C LEU A 134 18.52 0.57 10.91
N VAL A 135 18.46 -0.72 10.59
CA VAL A 135 17.52 -1.67 11.20
C VAL A 135 18.02 -2.09 12.57
N SER A 136 17.28 -1.78 13.62
CA SER A 136 17.56 -2.22 14.99
C SER A 136 17.24 -3.71 15.19
N ASP A 137 17.79 -4.32 16.25
CA ASP A 137 17.47 -5.71 16.61
C ASP A 137 15.98 -5.83 17.01
N GLY A 138 15.41 -4.84 17.67
CA GLY A 138 13.99 -4.81 18.01
C GLY A 138 13.11 -4.77 16.75
N SER A 139 13.44 -3.93 15.78
CA SER A 139 12.72 -3.88 14.49
C SER A 139 12.81 -5.22 13.75
N ARG A 140 13.99 -5.89 13.79
CA ARG A 140 14.17 -7.22 13.16
C ARG A 140 13.27 -8.27 13.81
N GLU A 141 13.19 -8.28 15.14
CA GLU A 141 12.37 -9.23 15.89
C GLU A 141 10.88 -8.98 15.63
N TYR A 142 10.45 -7.70 15.65
CA TYR A 142 9.09 -7.31 15.31
C TYR A 142 8.69 -7.80 13.91
N ILE A 143 9.51 -7.55 12.89
CA ILE A 143 9.20 -7.99 11.53
C ILE A 143 9.25 -9.51 11.38
N ARG A 144 10.12 -10.21 12.13
CA ARG A 144 10.12 -11.68 12.16
C ARG A 144 8.78 -12.22 12.66
N TRP A 145 8.29 -11.70 13.80
CA TRP A 145 6.97 -12.03 14.34
C TRP A 145 5.86 -11.66 13.35
N GLN A 146 5.84 -10.43 12.85
CA GLN A 146 4.82 -9.96 11.92
C GLN A 146 4.76 -10.84 10.64
N ASN A 147 5.90 -11.26 10.11
CA ASN A 147 5.97 -12.11 8.92
C ASN A 147 5.49 -13.56 9.18
N GLN A 148 5.40 -14.00 10.42
CA GLN A 148 4.84 -15.31 10.78
C GLN A 148 3.32 -15.33 10.85
N CYS A 149 2.66 -14.18 11.04
CA CYS A 149 1.22 -14.05 11.02
C CYS A 149 0.70 -14.13 9.57
N LEU A 150 0.31 -15.30 9.11
CA LEU A 150 -0.04 -15.55 7.69
C LEU A 150 -1.52 -15.77 7.47
N THR A 151 -2.18 -16.50 8.38
CA THR A 151 -3.57 -16.97 8.22
C THR A 151 -4.57 -16.02 8.85
N PRO A 152 -5.87 -16.10 8.48
CA PRO A 152 -6.91 -15.32 9.17
C PRO A 152 -6.96 -15.57 10.67
N ARG A 153 -6.62 -16.78 11.11
CA ARG A 153 -6.55 -17.11 12.53
C ARG A 153 -5.43 -16.38 13.22
N ASP A 154 -4.20 -16.40 12.64
CA ASP A 154 -3.08 -15.64 13.20
C ASP A 154 -3.41 -14.16 13.32
N MET A 155 -4.08 -13.58 12.30
CA MET A 155 -4.53 -12.18 12.35
C MET A 155 -5.49 -11.91 13.50
N GLN A 156 -6.45 -12.81 13.73
CA GLN A 156 -7.43 -12.68 14.83
C GLN A 156 -6.81 -12.86 16.20
N ASP A 157 -5.87 -13.77 16.34
CA ASP A 157 -5.22 -14.08 17.60
C ASP A 157 -4.23 -12.97 18.01
N GLU A 158 -3.52 -12.37 17.04
CA GLU A 158 -2.42 -11.43 17.28
C GLU A 158 -2.81 -9.94 17.23
N ILE A 159 -3.92 -9.59 16.55
CA ILE A 159 -4.31 -8.20 16.32
C ILE A 159 -4.46 -7.36 17.58
N TYR A 160 -4.80 -7.96 18.71
CA TYR A 160 -4.97 -7.26 19.99
C TYR A 160 -3.68 -7.13 20.79
N VAL A 161 -2.58 -7.74 20.31
CA VAL A 161 -1.24 -7.61 20.89
C VAL A 161 -0.51 -6.46 20.20
N GLU A 162 -0.42 -6.52 18.88
CA GLU A 162 0.22 -5.50 18.04
C GLU A 162 -0.28 -5.67 16.59
N SER A 163 -0.05 -4.65 15.72
CA SER A 163 -0.44 -4.76 14.32
C SER A 163 0.33 -5.86 13.58
N PRO A 164 -0.33 -6.96 13.17
CA PRO A 164 0.33 -8.04 12.47
C PRO A 164 0.55 -7.74 10.97
N ILE A 165 0.26 -6.53 10.51
CA ILE A 165 0.24 -6.15 9.09
C ILE A 165 0.99 -4.83 8.89
N ALA A 166 1.97 -4.83 7.99
CA ALA A 166 2.60 -3.60 7.50
C ALA A 166 1.65 -2.90 6.51
N HIS A 167 1.22 -1.68 6.82
CA HIS A 167 0.28 -0.92 5.98
C HIS A 167 0.68 -0.82 4.50
N PRO A 168 1.97 -0.54 4.14
CA PRO A 168 2.36 -0.46 2.74
C PRO A 168 2.33 -1.79 1.98
N SER A 169 2.11 -2.92 2.67
CA SER A 169 2.09 -4.25 2.05
C SER A 169 0.71 -4.72 1.60
N VAL A 170 -0.37 -3.99 1.90
CA VAL A 170 -1.73 -4.52 1.73
C VAL A 170 -2.29 -4.33 0.31
N MET A 171 -3.14 -5.29 -0.07
CA MET A 171 -4.12 -5.19 -1.14
C MET A 171 -5.48 -5.58 -0.59
N ILE A 172 -6.48 -4.70 -0.75
CA ILE A 172 -7.84 -4.88 -0.22
C ILE A 172 -8.86 -4.85 -1.35
N ARG A 173 -9.94 -5.60 -1.25
CA ARG A 173 -11.08 -5.48 -2.16
C ARG A 173 -11.69 -4.10 -2.04
N ARG A 174 -11.76 -3.34 -3.13
CA ARG A 174 -12.26 -1.95 -3.14
C ARG A 174 -13.68 -1.85 -2.57
N ALA A 175 -14.55 -2.81 -2.88
CA ALA A 175 -15.91 -2.84 -2.36
C ALA A 175 -15.93 -2.92 -0.82
N VAL A 176 -15.06 -3.74 -0.22
CA VAL A 176 -14.94 -3.89 1.24
C VAL A 176 -14.47 -2.58 1.88
N LEU A 177 -13.45 -1.93 1.32
CA LEU A 177 -12.96 -0.65 1.86
C LEU A 177 -14.04 0.45 1.78
N ALA A 178 -14.83 0.48 0.70
CA ALA A 178 -15.95 1.40 0.53
C ALA A 178 -17.07 1.14 1.55
N GLU A 179 -17.43 -0.13 1.78
CA GLU A 179 -18.44 -0.54 2.76
C GLU A 179 -18.05 -0.17 4.20
N LEU A 180 -16.74 -0.24 4.50
CA LEU A 180 -16.18 0.20 5.78
C LEU A 180 -16.15 1.72 5.95
N GLY A 181 -16.43 2.50 4.89
CA GLY A 181 -16.35 3.96 4.91
C GLY A 181 -14.92 4.52 4.85
N GLY A 182 -13.97 3.73 4.33
CA GLY A 182 -12.58 4.13 4.17
C GLY A 182 -11.78 4.21 5.48
N TYR A 183 -10.71 5.01 5.45
CA TYR A 183 -9.85 5.31 6.60
C TYR A 183 -10.49 6.38 7.48
N ARG A 184 -10.30 6.27 8.80
CA ARG A 184 -10.82 7.22 9.79
C ARG A 184 -9.69 8.05 10.40
N GLN A 185 -9.95 9.32 10.59
CA GLN A 185 -9.02 10.22 11.29
C GLN A 185 -9.28 10.15 12.79
N GLY A 186 -8.20 10.04 13.59
CA GLY A 186 -8.28 10.01 15.06
C GLY A 186 -6.87 10.09 15.65
N ASP A 187 -6.78 10.01 16.97
CA ASP A 187 -5.52 9.95 17.73
C ASP A 187 -5.01 8.50 17.85
N TYR A 188 -5.16 7.75 16.79
CA TYR A 188 -4.76 6.35 16.67
C TYR A 188 -4.24 6.06 15.25
N PRO A 189 -3.45 5.00 15.03
CA PRO A 189 -3.02 4.60 13.69
C PRO A 189 -4.24 4.24 12.81
N GLU A 190 -4.37 4.90 11.68
CA GLU A 190 -5.52 4.78 10.76
C GLU A 190 -5.66 3.39 10.15
N ASP A 191 -4.54 2.70 9.96
CA ASP A 191 -4.47 1.35 9.43
C ASP A 191 -4.91 0.34 10.49
N TYR A 192 -4.43 0.48 11.72
CA TYR A 192 -4.81 -0.41 12.82
C TYR A 192 -6.30 -0.31 13.14
N ASP A 193 -6.88 0.91 13.15
CA ASP A 193 -8.34 1.09 13.23
C ASP A 193 -9.06 0.32 12.12
N LEU A 194 -8.55 0.40 10.89
CA LEU A 194 -9.17 -0.29 9.77
C LEU A 194 -9.12 -1.81 9.94
N TRP A 195 -7.99 -2.37 10.40
CA TRP A 195 -7.87 -3.81 10.65
C TRP A 195 -8.82 -4.28 11.75
N LEU A 196 -8.92 -3.54 12.85
CA LEU A 196 -9.85 -3.84 13.94
C LEU A 196 -11.32 -3.79 13.46
N ARG A 197 -11.69 -2.81 12.64
CA ARG A 197 -13.04 -2.74 12.05
C ARG A 197 -13.33 -3.88 11.09
N MET A 198 -12.32 -4.35 10.35
CA MET A 198 -12.46 -5.52 9.48
C MET A 198 -12.73 -6.78 10.32
N ILE A 199 -11.89 -7.06 11.30
CA ILE A 199 -12.01 -8.27 12.14
C ILE A 199 -13.30 -8.25 12.94
N SER A 200 -13.70 -7.12 13.50
CA SER A 200 -14.97 -6.99 14.26
C SER A 200 -16.23 -7.27 13.43
N ARG A 201 -16.12 -7.18 12.09
CA ARG A 201 -17.20 -7.52 11.15
C ARG A 201 -17.06 -8.94 10.56
N GLY A 202 -16.14 -9.75 11.07
CA GLY A 202 -15.90 -11.10 10.60
C GLY A 202 -15.20 -11.17 9.23
N LEU A 203 -14.58 -10.07 8.78
CA LEU A 203 -13.82 -10.06 7.52
C LEU A 203 -12.46 -10.73 7.73
N CYS A 204 -12.03 -11.53 6.77
CA CYS A 204 -10.81 -12.30 6.82
C CYS A 204 -9.63 -11.55 6.20
N LEU A 205 -8.55 -11.40 6.98
CA LEU A 205 -7.27 -10.86 6.56
C LEU A 205 -6.26 -11.99 6.50
N ALA A 206 -5.34 -11.97 5.52
CA ALA A 206 -4.28 -12.97 5.40
C ALA A 206 -3.03 -12.35 4.74
N LYS A 207 -1.93 -13.10 4.72
CA LYS A 207 -0.72 -12.73 3.97
C LYS A 207 -0.38 -13.74 2.89
N VAL A 208 0.10 -13.23 1.77
CA VAL A 208 0.91 -13.99 0.81
C VAL A 208 2.23 -14.35 1.50
N PRO A 209 2.62 -15.64 1.60
CA PRO A 209 3.82 -16.06 2.33
C PRO A 209 5.10 -15.82 1.52
N GLN A 210 5.28 -14.58 1.07
CA GLN A 210 6.42 -14.12 0.27
C GLN A 210 6.79 -12.70 0.67
N VAL A 211 8.09 -12.40 0.74
CA VAL A 211 8.58 -11.03 0.87
C VAL A 211 8.40 -10.33 -0.47
N LEU A 212 7.47 -9.37 -0.53
CA LEU A 212 7.11 -8.65 -1.76
C LEU A 212 7.17 -7.13 -1.61
N LEU A 213 7.61 -6.65 -0.45
CA LEU A 213 7.84 -5.24 -0.15
C LEU A 213 9.15 -5.10 0.65
N LYS A 214 9.97 -4.13 0.26
CA LYS A 214 11.03 -3.61 1.12
C LYS A 214 10.49 -2.36 1.82
N TRP A 215 10.45 -2.44 3.15
CA TRP A 215 9.94 -1.38 4.02
C TRP A 215 11.10 -0.56 4.56
N ARG A 216 11.08 0.74 4.26
CA ARG A 216 12.22 1.61 4.58
C ARG A 216 12.23 1.98 6.05
N GLU A 217 13.37 1.71 6.70
CA GLU A 217 13.65 2.22 8.05
C GLU A 217 14.26 3.62 7.96
N SER A 218 13.81 4.54 8.80
CA SER A 218 14.35 5.90 8.89
C SER A 218 14.81 6.23 10.31
N ARG A 219 15.83 7.09 10.42
CA ARG A 219 16.27 7.60 11.74
C ARG A 219 15.11 8.36 12.39
N GLY A 220 14.50 7.77 13.44
CA GLY A 220 13.40 8.39 14.19
C GLY A 220 12.06 7.64 14.18
N ARG A 221 11.91 6.55 13.43
CA ARG A 221 10.69 5.70 13.49
C ARG A 221 10.60 4.80 14.73
N GLY A 222 11.65 4.69 15.52
CA GLY A 222 11.75 3.79 16.69
C GLY A 222 11.54 4.49 18.03
N GLY A 223 10.53 5.35 18.18
CA GLY A 223 10.28 6.04 19.44
C GLY A 223 8.87 6.61 19.53
N GLY A 224 7.91 5.78 19.84
CA GLY A 224 6.55 6.15 20.17
C GLY A 224 5.91 5.06 20.97
#